data_4e68433e8c138f77a8e82ee441c7fab1
#
_entry.id   4e68433e8c138f77a8e82ee441c7fab1
#
_cell.length_a   1.000
_cell.length_b   1.000
_cell.length_c   1.000
_cell.angle_alpha   90.00
_cell.angle_beta   90.00
_cell.angle_gamma   90.00
#
_symmetry.space_group_name_H-M   'P 1'
#
loop_
_entity.id
_entity.type
_entity.pdbx_description
1 polymer ?
#
loop_
_entity_poly.entity_id
_entity_poly.type
_entity_poly.pdbx_seq_one_letter_code
_entity_poly.pdbx_strand_id
1 'polypeptide(L)'
;MSDDPVTRIVSPVERLRVEVLARIDRLESVSRGSPDLLPARVVAHVQDVGDVEGNLGDWLGERGSGRWIEGFRITPPQDVTPAELLYRVVVGPGQLSLWTPSGRFCGSEGLAQPLRGFCVRLQGAAAENYECSYAATFVDGSVAGLIPGGQLCAAATFAPLEAFQITLRPRAR
;
A
#
# COMPACT_ATOMS: atom_id res chain seq x y z
N MET A 1 -36.82 7.82 -33.03
CA MET A 1 -36.29 6.76 -32.17
C MET A 1 -35.11 7.37 -31.39
N SER A 2 -35.42 7.81 -30.19
CA SER A 2 -34.45 8.48 -29.33
C SER A 2 -33.79 7.40 -28.46
N ASP A 3 -32.47 7.20 -28.63
CA ASP A 3 -31.66 6.44 -27.72
C ASP A 3 -31.39 7.33 -26.52
N ASP A 4 -32.08 7.08 -25.42
CA ASP A 4 -31.73 7.64 -24.11
C ASP A 4 -30.47 6.94 -23.59
N PRO A 5 -29.40 7.68 -23.30
CA PRO A 5 -28.27 7.09 -22.58
C PRO A 5 -28.72 6.73 -21.18
N VAL A 6 -28.79 5.45 -20.88
CA VAL A 6 -29.07 4.92 -19.55
C VAL A 6 -28.05 5.54 -18.58
N THR A 7 -28.51 6.52 -17.83
CA THR A 7 -27.74 7.09 -16.70
C THR A 7 -27.55 5.99 -15.69
N ARG A 8 -26.40 5.32 -15.75
CA ARG A 8 -26.00 4.30 -14.78
C ARG A 8 -25.87 4.97 -13.41
N ILE A 9 -26.84 4.72 -12.55
CA ILE A 9 -26.80 5.21 -11.17
C ILE A 9 -25.65 4.51 -10.47
N VAL A 10 -24.53 5.22 -10.35
CA VAL A 10 -23.34 4.74 -9.62
C VAL A 10 -23.69 4.73 -8.14
N SER A 11 -23.51 3.61 -7.47
CA SER A 11 -23.78 3.48 -6.04
C SER A 11 -22.90 4.44 -5.23
N PRO A 12 -23.32 4.86 -4.02
CA PRO A 12 -22.50 5.70 -3.15
C PRO A 12 -21.12 5.09 -2.87
N VAL A 13 -21.03 3.78 -2.76
CA VAL A 13 -19.78 3.04 -2.53
C VAL A 13 -18.87 3.11 -3.75
N GLU A 14 -19.42 2.96 -4.95
CA GLU A 14 -18.66 3.10 -6.20
C GLU A 14 -18.16 4.52 -6.42
N ARG A 15 -18.96 5.53 -6.08
CA ARG A 15 -18.54 6.95 -6.11
C ARG A 15 -17.37 7.20 -5.17
N LEU A 16 -17.46 6.72 -3.94
CA LEU A 16 -16.39 6.86 -2.96
C LEU A 16 -15.11 6.15 -3.42
N ARG A 17 -15.24 4.95 -3.99
CA ARG A 17 -14.12 4.21 -4.57
C ARG A 17 -13.43 5.00 -5.68
N VAL A 18 -14.19 5.53 -6.63
CA VAL A 18 -13.66 6.33 -7.74
C VAL A 18 -12.98 7.61 -7.23
N GLU A 19 -13.57 8.28 -6.24
CA GLU A 19 -13.01 9.49 -5.65
C GLU A 19 -11.70 9.21 -4.92
N VAL A 20 -11.64 8.14 -4.13
CA VAL A 20 -10.41 7.72 -3.43
C VAL A 20 -9.31 7.35 -4.42
N LEU A 21 -9.63 6.55 -5.45
CA LEU A 21 -8.65 6.18 -6.49
C LEU A 21 -8.16 7.39 -7.27
N ALA A 22 -9.05 8.31 -7.67
CA ALA A 22 -8.66 9.55 -8.35
C ALA A 22 -7.78 10.45 -7.48
N ARG A 23 -8.00 10.45 -6.16
CA ARG A 23 -7.18 11.19 -5.20
C ARG A 23 -5.80 10.56 -5.06
N ILE A 24 -5.73 9.23 -5.04
CA ILE A 24 -4.48 8.47 -5.02
C ILE A 24 -3.70 8.75 -6.31
N ASP A 25 -4.32 8.61 -7.49
CA ASP A 25 -3.67 8.85 -8.80
C ASP A 25 -3.13 10.29 -8.92
N ARG A 26 -3.85 11.28 -8.38
CA ARG A 26 -3.41 12.67 -8.36
C ARG A 26 -2.16 12.88 -7.50
N LEU A 27 -2.06 12.16 -6.39
CA LEU A 27 -0.88 12.20 -5.51
C LEU A 27 0.31 11.49 -6.15
N GLU A 28 0.08 10.40 -6.91
CA GLU A 28 1.12 9.74 -7.69
C GLU A 28 1.73 10.67 -8.74
N SER A 29 0.90 11.44 -9.45
CA SER A 29 1.38 12.38 -10.47
C SER A 29 2.22 13.51 -9.90
N VAL A 30 1.91 13.96 -8.68
CA VAL A 30 2.72 14.93 -7.93
C VAL A 30 4.03 14.32 -7.46
N SER A 31 3.99 13.04 -7.04
CA SER A 31 5.18 12.32 -6.55
C SER A 31 6.21 12.02 -7.65
N ARG A 32 5.75 11.73 -8.87
CA ARG A 32 6.63 11.47 -10.03
C ARG A 32 7.44 12.68 -10.49
N GLY A 33 7.04 13.89 -10.11
CA GLY A 33 7.71 15.14 -10.46
C GLY A 33 8.68 15.68 -9.40
N SER A 34 8.83 15.04 -8.25
CA SER A 34 9.70 15.50 -7.17
C SER A 34 11.09 14.85 -7.29
N PRO A 35 12.16 15.65 -7.48
CA PRO A 35 13.54 15.13 -7.56
C PRO A 35 14.06 14.56 -6.22
N ASP A 36 13.29 14.67 -5.15
CA ASP A 36 13.71 14.31 -3.79
C ASP A 36 13.20 12.93 -3.30
N LEU A 37 12.57 12.14 -4.16
CA LEU A 37 12.23 10.76 -3.80
C LEU A 37 13.47 9.90 -3.94
N LEU A 38 14.11 9.64 -2.81
CA LEU A 38 15.24 8.73 -2.70
C LEU A 38 14.85 7.33 -3.20
N PRO A 39 15.71 6.67 -3.99
CA PRO A 39 15.40 5.36 -4.57
C PRO A 39 15.39 4.30 -3.46
N ALA A 40 14.26 4.14 -2.82
CA ALA A 40 13.99 3.03 -1.95
C ALA A 40 13.11 2.03 -2.66
N ARG A 41 13.41 0.75 -2.51
CA ARG A 41 12.73 -0.33 -3.22
C ARG A 41 11.72 -1.04 -2.37
N VAL A 42 10.65 -1.49 -2.99
CA VAL A 42 9.67 -2.40 -2.40
C VAL A 42 9.55 -3.63 -3.28
N VAL A 43 9.59 -4.81 -2.66
CA VAL A 43 9.34 -6.09 -3.33
C VAL A 43 8.12 -6.70 -2.67
N ALA A 44 7.13 -7.11 -3.47
CA ALA A 44 5.95 -7.82 -3.00
C ALA A 44 5.83 -9.16 -3.71
N HIS A 45 5.48 -10.20 -2.95
CA HIS A 45 5.16 -11.51 -3.51
C HIS A 45 3.66 -11.60 -3.79
N VAL A 46 3.30 -11.72 -5.07
CA VAL A 46 1.92 -11.75 -5.56
C VAL A 46 1.55 -13.17 -5.96
N GLN A 47 0.39 -13.63 -5.54
CA GLN A 47 -0.15 -14.94 -5.89
C GLN A 47 -0.11 -15.17 -7.41
N ASP A 48 0.40 -16.34 -7.83
CA ASP A 48 0.51 -16.80 -9.22
C ASP A 48 1.36 -15.91 -10.15
N VAL A 49 1.97 -14.86 -9.63
CA VAL A 49 2.86 -13.96 -10.38
C VAL A 49 4.31 -14.08 -9.89
N GLY A 50 4.50 -14.21 -8.57
CA GLY A 50 5.80 -14.16 -7.93
C GLY A 50 6.15 -12.75 -7.46
N ASP A 51 7.45 -12.47 -7.41
CA ASP A 51 7.95 -11.19 -6.92
C ASP A 51 7.75 -10.08 -7.96
N VAL A 52 7.15 -8.99 -7.50
CA VAL A 52 7.05 -7.73 -8.22
C VAL A 52 7.83 -6.66 -7.46
N GLU A 53 8.53 -5.82 -8.19
CA GLU A 53 9.43 -4.82 -7.62
C GLU A 53 9.07 -3.42 -8.11
N GLY A 54 9.21 -2.44 -7.25
CA GLY A 54 9.00 -1.03 -7.55
C GLY A 54 9.72 -0.13 -6.54
N ASN A 55 9.58 1.17 -6.72
CA ASN A 55 10.08 2.17 -5.79
C ASN A 55 9.02 2.52 -4.74
N LEU A 56 9.43 3.15 -3.64
CA LEU A 56 8.47 3.83 -2.77
C LEU A 56 7.71 4.89 -3.58
N GLY A 57 6.39 4.88 -3.44
CA GLY A 57 5.47 5.70 -4.24
C GLY A 57 4.83 4.95 -5.41
N ASP A 58 5.38 3.82 -5.84
CA ASP A 58 4.75 2.99 -6.86
C ASP A 58 3.66 2.08 -6.25
N TRP A 59 2.66 1.75 -7.07
CA TRP A 59 1.71 0.69 -6.75
C TRP A 59 2.36 -0.67 -7.01
N LEU A 60 2.27 -1.56 -6.02
CA LEU A 60 2.66 -2.96 -6.14
C LEU A 60 1.42 -3.85 -6.09
N GLY A 61 1.39 -4.85 -6.97
CA GLY A 61 0.19 -5.60 -7.26
C GLY A 61 -0.66 -4.91 -8.33
N GLU A 62 -1.67 -5.60 -8.82
CA GLU A 62 -2.55 -5.11 -9.88
C GLU A 62 -3.96 -4.90 -9.32
N ARG A 63 -4.40 -3.65 -9.30
CA ARG A 63 -5.73 -3.26 -8.84
C ARG A 63 -6.83 -3.88 -9.71
N GLY A 64 -7.76 -4.60 -9.10
CA GLY A 64 -8.86 -5.27 -9.79
C GLY A 64 -8.52 -6.63 -10.38
N SER A 65 -7.30 -7.16 -10.13
CA SER A 65 -6.89 -8.48 -10.62
C SER A 65 -7.50 -9.65 -9.84
N GLY A 66 -7.90 -9.42 -8.59
CA GLY A 66 -8.34 -10.45 -7.67
C GLY A 66 -7.22 -11.31 -7.10
N ARG A 67 -5.96 -11.05 -7.49
CA ARG A 67 -4.78 -11.73 -6.94
C ARG A 67 -4.34 -11.03 -5.67
N TRP A 68 -3.96 -11.79 -4.66
CA TRP A 68 -3.52 -11.23 -3.39
C TRP A 68 -2.01 -11.19 -3.24
N ILE A 69 -1.58 -10.34 -2.34
CA ILE A 69 -0.20 -10.23 -1.90
C ILE A 69 0.01 -11.14 -0.69
N GLU A 70 1.08 -11.92 -0.69
CA GLU A 70 1.43 -12.86 0.37
C GLU A 70 2.44 -12.29 1.36
N GLY A 71 3.26 -11.36 0.93
CA GLY A 71 4.25 -10.70 1.75
C GLY A 71 4.99 -9.60 1.00
N PHE A 72 5.79 -8.82 1.71
CA PHE A 72 6.61 -7.79 1.10
C PHE A 72 7.84 -7.45 1.92
N ARG A 73 8.77 -6.75 1.27
CA ARG A 73 9.99 -6.19 1.86
C ARG A 73 10.18 -4.76 1.37
N ILE A 74 10.56 -3.87 2.27
CA ILE A 74 10.95 -2.51 1.96
C ILE A 74 12.46 -2.37 2.19
N THR A 75 13.20 -1.95 1.16
CA THR A 75 14.57 -1.48 1.31
C THR A 75 14.52 0.03 1.53
N PRO A 76 14.96 0.53 2.69
CA PRO A 76 14.80 1.93 3.03
C PRO A 76 15.74 2.83 2.22
N PRO A 77 15.49 4.16 2.19
CA PRO A 77 16.46 5.13 1.71
C PRO A 77 17.80 5.02 2.48
N GLN A 78 18.89 5.50 1.88
CA GLN A 78 20.24 5.36 2.45
C GLN A 78 20.42 6.07 3.80
N ASP A 79 19.66 7.12 4.05
CA ASP A 79 19.67 7.91 5.28
C ASP A 79 18.69 7.42 6.36
N VAL A 80 17.98 6.34 6.07
CA VAL A 80 17.05 5.67 7.00
C VAL A 80 17.60 4.30 7.37
N THR A 81 17.85 4.08 8.64
CA THR A 81 18.32 2.78 9.11
C THR A 81 17.21 1.75 9.17
N PRO A 82 17.52 0.43 9.09
CA PRO A 82 16.52 -0.62 9.20
C PRO A 82 15.66 -0.55 10.48
N ALA A 83 16.23 -0.07 11.57
CA ALA A 83 15.51 0.07 12.84
C ALA A 83 14.54 1.27 12.89
N GLU A 84 14.69 2.22 11.97
CA GLU A 84 13.86 3.43 11.94
C GLU A 84 12.61 3.29 11.04
N LEU A 85 12.60 2.33 10.11
CA LEU A 85 11.45 2.01 9.28
C LEU A 85 11.01 0.58 9.58
N LEU A 86 9.88 0.44 10.23
CA LEU A 86 9.33 -0.84 10.67
C LEU A 86 7.97 -1.08 10.02
N TYR A 87 7.68 -2.33 9.73
CA TYR A 87 6.37 -2.75 9.24
C TYR A 87 5.93 -4.06 9.84
N ARG A 88 4.64 -4.29 9.84
CA ARG A 88 3.99 -5.54 10.23
C ARG A 88 2.77 -5.79 9.37
N VAL A 89 2.31 -7.02 9.33
CA VAL A 89 1.22 -7.47 8.47
C VAL A 89 0.10 -8.15 9.26
N VAL A 90 -1.09 -8.15 8.67
CA VAL A 90 -2.23 -8.94 9.16
C VAL A 90 -2.28 -10.22 8.35
N VAL A 91 -2.10 -11.35 9.01
CA VAL A 91 -2.05 -12.69 8.39
C VAL A 91 -3.35 -13.49 8.56
N GLY A 92 -4.26 -13.02 9.39
CA GLY A 92 -5.56 -13.61 9.64
C GLY A 92 -6.48 -12.60 10.29
N PRO A 93 -7.75 -12.91 10.54
CA PRO A 93 -8.67 -11.97 11.17
C PRO A 93 -8.13 -11.48 12.52
N GLY A 94 -7.65 -10.23 12.56
CA GLY A 94 -7.10 -9.60 13.75
C GLY A 94 -5.71 -10.09 14.19
N GLN A 95 -5.03 -10.95 13.43
CA GLN A 95 -3.69 -11.43 13.73
C GLN A 95 -2.62 -10.54 13.09
N LEU A 96 -1.93 -9.78 13.93
CA LEU A 96 -0.78 -8.97 13.53
C LEU A 96 0.52 -9.75 13.73
N SER A 97 1.41 -9.66 12.76
CA SER A 97 2.80 -10.11 12.93
C SER A 97 3.55 -9.22 13.93
N LEU A 98 4.73 -9.67 14.33
CA LEU A 98 5.68 -8.80 15.00
C LEU A 98 6.14 -7.68 14.06
N TRP A 99 6.65 -6.58 14.64
CA TRP A 99 7.30 -5.53 13.87
C TRP A 99 8.59 -6.05 13.24
N THR A 100 8.69 -5.85 11.93
CA THR A 100 9.82 -6.29 11.10
C THR A 100 10.63 -5.06 10.70
N PRO A 101 11.94 -5.03 10.94
CA PRO A 101 12.81 -3.97 10.44
C PRO A 101 12.87 -3.98 8.92
N SER A 102 13.01 -2.80 8.31
CA SER A 102 13.19 -2.69 6.86
C SER A 102 14.40 -3.50 6.38
N GLY A 103 14.35 -3.95 5.14
CA GLY A 103 15.31 -4.90 4.56
C GLY A 103 14.94 -6.37 4.78
N ARG A 104 14.03 -6.69 5.70
CA ARG A 104 13.55 -8.06 5.92
C ARG A 104 12.17 -8.30 5.33
N PHE A 105 11.95 -9.48 4.82
CA PHE A 105 10.65 -9.89 4.29
C PHE A 105 9.64 -10.13 5.42
N CYS A 106 8.41 -9.68 5.23
CA CYS A 106 7.30 -9.84 6.17
C CYS A 106 6.10 -10.44 5.45
N GLY A 107 5.59 -11.55 5.97
CA GLY A 107 4.54 -12.36 5.35
C GLY A 107 5.05 -13.73 4.93
N SER A 108 4.48 -14.29 3.86
CA SER A 108 4.84 -15.59 3.29
C SER A 108 5.12 -15.50 1.79
N GLU A 109 5.77 -16.51 1.25
CA GLU A 109 6.04 -16.67 -0.18
C GLU A 109 5.57 -18.04 -0.65
N GLY A 110 4.69 -18.06 -1.65
CA GLY A 110 4.26 -19.30 -2.30
C GLY A 110 3.46 -20.26 -1.41
N LEU A 111 2.92 -19.79 -0.29
CA LEU A 111 2.12 -20.59 0.64
C LEU A 111 0.61 -20.39 0.44
N ALA A 112 0.21 -19.58 -0.54
CA ALA A 112 -1.18 -19.20 -0.79
C ALA A 112 -1.86 -18.58 0.47
N GLN A 113 -1.08 -17.88 1.28
CA GLN A 113 -1.56 -17.19 2.48
C GLN A 113 -1.61 -15.67 2.23
N PRO A 114 -2.81 -15.11 1.99
CA PRO A 114 -2.94 -13.70 1.70
C PRO A 114 -2.63 -12.83 2.92
N LEU A 115 -1.97 -11.71 2.70
CA LEU A 115 -2.02 -10.60 3.65
C LEU A 115 -3.42 -9.99 3.64
N ARG A 116 -3.89 -9.57 4.82
CA ARG A 116 -5.19 -8.91 4.99
C ARG A 116 -5.08 -7.46 5.42
N GLY A 117 -3.86 -6.98 5.49
CA GLY A 117 -3.54 -5.61 5.83
C GLY A 117 -2.10 -5.47 6.27
N PHE A 118 -1.70 -4.24 6.50
CA PHE A 118 -0.35 -3.91 6.93
C PHE A 118 -0.32 -2.58 7.69
N CYS A 119 0.78 -2.36 8.38
CA CYS A 119 1.08 -1.09 9.03
C CYS A 119 2.57 -0.79 8.86
N VAL A 120 2.90 0.43 8.50
CA VAL A 120 4.27 0.92 8.39
C VAL A 120 4.45 2.09 9.34
N ARG A 121 5.55 2.13 10.09
CA ARG A 121 5.87 3.26 10.96
C ARG A 121 7.31 3.68 10.83
N LEU A 122 7.53 4.96 11.03
CA LEU A 122 8.83 5.56 11.22
C LEU A 122 9.08 5.80 12.71
N GLN A 123 10.33 5.77 13.11
CA GLN A 123 10.78 6.16 14.45
C GLN A 123 12.16 6.82 14.37
N GLY A 124 12.60 7.41 15.48
CA GLY A 124 13.89 8.11 15.53
C GLY A 124 13.98 9.27 14.54
N ALA A 125 15.17 9.48 13.99
CA ALA A 125 15.45 10.57 13.06
C ALA A 125 14.61 10.48 11.77
N ALA A 126 14.29 9.27 11.31
CA ALA A 126 13.42 9.09 10.14
C ALA A 126 12.02 9.66 10.38
N ALA A 127 11.47 9.53 11.58
CA ALA A 127 10.15 10.12 11.91
C ALA A 127 10.16 11.65 11.96
N GLU A 128 11.32 12.24 12.26
CA GLU A 128 11.50 13.68 12.26
C GLU A 128 11.66 14.24 10.84
N ASN A 129 12.33 13.50 9.96
CA ASN A 129 12.70 13.94 8.63
C ASN A 129 11.67 13.57 7.56
N TYR A 130 10.86 12.54 7.78
CA TYR A 130 9.94 12.01 6.78
C TYR A 130 8.51 11.87 7.31
N GLU A 131 7.56 11.92 6.39
CA GLU A 131 6.18 11.49 6.57
C GLU A 131 5.94 10.22 5.77
N CYS A 132 5.28 9.25 6.41
CA CYS A 132 4.85 8.02 5.77
C CYS A 132 3.34 8.02 5.61
N SER A 133 2.87 7.61 4.45
CA SER A 133 1.46 7.34 4.18
C SER A 133 1.32 6.18 3.22
N TYR A 134 0.18 5.53 3.22
CA TYR A 134 -0.07 4.40 2.34
C TYR A 134 -1.54 4.26 1.97
N ALA A 135 -1.77 3.54 0.88
CA ALA A 135 -3.07 3.21 0.34
C ALA A 135 -3.08 1.77 -0.13
N ALA A 136 -4.26 1.17 -0.22
CA ALA A 136 -4.41 -0.21 -0.66
C ALA A 136 -5.76 -0.47 -1.33
N THR A 137 -5.79 -1.49 -2.17
CA THR A 137 -7.02 -2.13 -2.66
C THR A 137 -7.07 -3.57 -2.22
N PHE A 138 -8.26 -4.12 -2.10
CA PHE A 138 -8.51 -5.46 -1.61
C PHE A 138 -9.35 -6.25 -2.62
N VAL A 139 -9.26 -7.58 -2.59
CA VAL A 139 -9.92 -8.44 -3.58
C VAL A 139 -11.44 -8.34 -3.59
N ASP A 140 -12.06 -7.87 -2.51
CA ASP A 140 -13.50 -7.60 -2.44
C ASP A 140 -13.92 -6.26 -3.06
N GLY A 141 -12.95 -5.53 -3.63
CA GLY A 141 -13.14 -4.22 -4.23
C GLY A 141 -13.10 -3.05 -3.24
N SER A 142 -12.91 -3.30 -1.94
CA SER A 142 -12.73 -2.23 -0.98
C SER A 142 -11.39 -1.52 -1.19
N VAL A 143 -11.33 -0.25 -0.79
CA VAL A 143 -10.17 0.63 -0.94
C VAL A 143 -9.92 1.32 0.38
N ALA A 144 -8.66 1.32 0.82
CA ALA A 144 -8.19 2.14 1.92
C ALA A 144 -7.20 3.16 1.36
N GLY A 145 -7.38 4.42 1.66
CA GLY A 145 -6.55 5.46 1.07
C GLY A 145 -6.18 6.57 2.00
N LEU A 146 -4.91 6.96 1.84
CA LEU A 146 -4.17 7.92 2.64
C LEU A 146 -4.25 7.63 4.14
N ILE A 147 -3.81 6.45 4.48
CA ILE A 147 -3.60 6.04 5.87
C ILE A 147 -2.26 6.61 6.32
N PRO A 148 -2.21 7.40 7.41
CA PRO A 148 -0.95 7.89 7.95
C PRO A 148 -0.10 6.77 8.53
N GLY A 149 1.22 6.93 8.50
CA GLY A 149 2.15 6.01 9.13
C GLY A 149 1.79 5.69 10.59
N GLY A 150 1.96 4.44 10.98
CA GLY A 150 1.60 3.92 12.29
C GLY A 150 0.16 3.42 12.44
N GLN A 151 -0.72 3.70 11.49
CA GLN A 151 -2.09 3.23 11.50
C GLN A 151 -2.27 1.97 10.64
N LEU A 152 -3.22 1.12 11.01
CA LEU A 152 -3.52 -0.11 10.28
C LEU A 152 -4.23 0.20 8.96
N CYS A 153 -3.71 -0.36 7.87
CA CYS A 153 -4.35 -0.37 6.56
C CYS A 153 -4.94 -1.77 6.32
N ALA A 154 -6.25 -1.90 6.43
CA ALA A 154 -6.99 -3.12 6.20
C ALA A 154 -8.40 -2.80 5.74
N ALA A 155 -9.03 -3.72 5.00
CA ALA A 155 -10.47 -3.65 4.74
C ALA A 155 -11.26 -3.95 6.01
N ALA A 156 -12.45 -3.36 6.15
CA ALA A 156 -13.35 -3.66 7.27
C ALA A 156 -13.74 -5.15 7.31
N THR A 157 -13.78 -5.80 6.17
CA THR A 157 -14.06 -7.23 5.99
C THR A 157 -12.83 -8.12 6.21
N PHE A 158 -11.64 -7.55 6.38
CA PHE A 158 -10.36 -8.25 6.32
C PHE A 158 -10.18 -9.06 5.03
N ALA A 159 -10.70 -8.57 3.91
CA ALA A 159 -10.45 -9.14 2.60
C ALA A 159 -8.95 -9.15 2.27
N PRO A 160 -8.47 -10.12 1.47
CA PRO A 160 -7.07 -10.17 1.04
C PRO A 160 -6.60 -8.88 0.36
N LEU A 161 -5.38 -8.48 0.67
CA LEU A 161 -4.69 -7.34 0.09
C LEU A 161 -4.35 -7.62 -1.37
N GLU A 162 -4.81 -6.79 -2.29
CA GLU A 162 -4.64 -6.97 -3.74
C GLU A 162 -3.50 -6.12 -4.30
N ALA A 163 -3.46 -4.85 -3.91
CA ALA A 163 -2.41 -3.92 -4.30
C ALA A 163 -2.21 -2.87 -3.20
N PHE A 164 -1.01 -2.33 -3.11
CA PHE A 164 -0.71 -1.26 -2.16
C PHE A 164 0.31 -0.27 -2.72
N GLN A 165 0.29 0.92 -2.14
CA GLN A 165 1.26 1.99 -2.37
C GLN A 165 1.74 2.49 -1.00
N ILE A 166 3.04 2.59 -0.81
CA ILE A 166 3.65 3.19 0.38
C ILE A 166 4.46 4.38 -0.07
N THR A 167 4.19 5.55 0.50
CA THR A 167 4.85 6.79 0.18
C THR A 167 5.62 7.31 1.38
N LEU A 168 6.87 7.68 1.15
CA LEU A 168 7.74 8.33 2.12
C LEU A 168 8.13 9.70 1.55
N ARG A 169 7.79 10.77 2.26
CA ARG A 169 8.05 12.15 1.82
C ARG A 169 8.91 12.88 2.84
N PRO A 170 9.94 13.61 2.41
CA PRO A 170 10.64 14.53 3.29
C PRO A 170 9.66 15.54 3.91
N ARG A 171 9.82 15.81 5.21
CA ARG A 171 9.09 16.89 5.87
C ARG A 171 9.63 18.24 5.41
N ALA A 172 8.75 19.18 5.12
CA ALA A 172 9.14 20.56 4.93
C ALA A 172 9.75 21.08 6.24
N ARG A 173 10.94 21.70 6.14
CA ARG A 173 11.60 22.42 7.25
C ARG A 173 11.02 23.80 7.38
#